data_049b839f5e891f03a73d48ff9cfa5841
#
_entry.id   049b839f5e891f03a73d48ff9cfa5841
#
_cell.length_a   1.000
_cell.length_b   1.000
_cell.length_c   1.000
_cell.angle_alpha   90.00
_cell.angle_beta   90.00
_cell.angle_gamma   90.00
#
_symmetry.space_group_name_H-M   'P 1'
#
loop_
_entity.id
_entity.type
_entity.pdbx_description
1 polymer ?
#
loop_
_entity_poly.entity_id
_entity_poly.type
_entity_poly.pdbx_seq_one_letter_code
_entity_poly.pdbx_strand_id
1 'polypeptide(L)'
;LSGNDRMLAAGINDFGTIDSIDFKVNGQKVKWNTLTDTADVCRIVLNKPLNPGDSINITTPFHVKIPSAALSRLGHTGQAYFITQWFPKPAVFDENGWNYFPYLDQGEYYSEFGTFDVYITLPENYLLSATGKMVNEEKENTWLTMKDSITRTLKVFPENDSTPPSSKIFKTIHFRQDKVHDFAWFADKRWHVLKDSIILQGSGRKITTWAFFNNIEANYWLKAPEYMRDAIQYYSTWVGEYPYELVSAVDVGKAFGNGMEYPMITAIGNYNDLLRLETIIVHEVGHNWFYGILGSNEHSHPWMDEGINKFYETRYVYTNHKNDSAKQEMKSKLMSYDLISKTKTINHRRNQYYGYLSGARRN
;
A
#
# COMPACT_ATOMS: atom_id res chain seq x y z
N LEU A 1 10.88 4.51 20.18
CA LEU A 1 12.20 4.34 19.55
C LEU A 1 12.15 4.90 18.15
N SER A 2 13.21 5.60 17.70
CA SER A 2 13.37 5.96 16.29
C SER A 2 13.56 4.72 15.41
N GLY A 3 13.44 4.84 14.08
CA GLY A 3 13.70 3.72 13.16
C GLY A 3 15.09 3.12 13.37
N ASN A 4 16.10 3.96 13.56
CA ASN A 4 17.47 3.54 13.86
C ASN A 4 17.57 2.76 15.18
N ASP A 5 16.89 3.21 16.24
CA ASP A 5 16.91 2.51 17.55
C ASP A 5 16.26 1.13 17.45
N ARG A 6 15.20 0.97 16.62
CA ARG A 6 14.55 -0.33 16.39
C ARG A 6 15.48 -1.29 15.67
N MET A 7 16.20 -0.83 14.65
CA MET A 7 17.18 -1.64 13.91
C MET A 7 18.34 -2.09 14.81
N LEU A 8 18.85 -1.19 15.66
CA LEU A 8 19.92 -1.51 16.60
C LEU A 8 19.50 -2.50 17.70
N ALA A 9 18.21 -2.48 18.09
CA ALA A 9 17.65 -3.40 19.07
C ALA A 9 17.21 -4.75 18.49
N ALA A 10 17.15 -4.88 17.15
CA ALA A 10 16.65 -6.08 16.47
C ALA A 10 17.67 -7.23 16.53
N GLY A 11 17.15 -8.43 16.77
CA GLY A 11 17.93 -9.66 16.65
C GLY A 11 18.01 -10.16 15.21
N ILE A 12 18.94 -11.06 14.92
CA ILE A 12 19.13 -11.63 13.57
C ILE A 12 17.84 -12.29 13.00
N ASN A 13 16.95 -12.75 13.86
CA ASN A 13 15.70 -13.38 13.47
C ASN A 13 14.64 -12.37 13.03
N ASP A 14 14.79 -11.10 13.39
CA ASP A 14 13.84 -10.04 13.04
C ASP A 14 14.05 -9.49 11.62
N PHE A 15 15.21 -9.74 11.01
CA PHE A 15 15.53 -9.29 9.66
C PHE A 15 14.96 -10.23 8.58
N GLY A 16 14.56 -9.62 7.47
CA GLY A 16 14.17 -10.33 6.26
C GLY A 16 15.36 -10.63 5.34
N THR A 17 15.18 -11.58 4.47
CA THR A 17 16.12 -11.90 3.38
C THR A 17 15.34 -12.34 2.16
N ILE A 18 15.95 -12.15 0.99
CA ILE A 18 15.51 -12.80 -0.25
C ILE A 18 16.64 -13.69 -0.74
N ASP A 19 16.33 -14.94 -1.06
CA ASP A 19 17.28 -15.94 -1.53
C ASP A 19 16.65 -16.88 -2.58
N SER A 20 17.36 -17.93 -2.97
CA SER A 20 16.93 -18.95 -3.93
C SER A 20 16.66 -18.38 -5.34
N ILE A 21 17.27 -17.26 -5.68
CA ILE A 21 17.10 -16.59 -6.96
C ILE A 21 17.91 -17.32 -8.05
N ASP A 22 17.25 -17.71 -9.16
CA ASP A 22 17.88 -18.34 -10.34
C ASP A 22 17.22 -17.80 -11.62
N PHE A 23 17.67 -16.63 -12.07
CA PHE A 23 17.06 -15.94 -13.23
C PHE A 23 17.27 -16.72 -14.53
N LYS A 24 16.16 -16.86 -15.28
CA LYS A 24 16.14 -17.36 -16.64
C LYS A 24 15.47 -16.32 -17.56
N VAL A 25 16.05 -16.11 -18.73
CA VAL A 25 15.46 -15.31 -19.80
C VAL A 25 15.07 -16.23 -20.94
N ASN A 26 13.78 -16.26 -21.29
CA ASN A 26 13.23 -17.19 -22.29
C ASN A 26 13.63 -18.65 -22.02
N GLY A 27 13.59 -19.05 -20.73
CA GLY A 27 13.94 -20.40 -20.28
C GLY A 27 15.44 -20.70 -20.15
N GLN A 28 16.31 -19.81 -20.57
CA GLN A 28 17.77 -19.98 -20.49
C GLN A 28 18.36 -19.27 -19.28
N LYS A 29 19.25 -19.91 -18.55
CA LYS A 29 19.99 -19.28 -17.44
C LYS A 29 20.80 -18.09 -17.93
N VAL A 30 20.80 -17.03 -17.13
CA VAL A 30 21.55 -15.82 -17.42
C VAL A 30 22.47 -15.46 -16.28
N LYS A 31 23.51 -14.70 -16.57
CA LYS A 31 24.39 -14.16 -15.54
C LYS A 31 23.69 -12.99 -14.84
N TRP A 32 23.79 -12.96 -13.53
CA TRP A 32 23.31 -11.84 -12.72
C TRP A 32 24.24 -11.62 -11.52
N ASN A 33 24.22 -10.44 -10.96
CA ASN A 33 24.96 -10.08 -9.75
C ASN A 33 24.21 -8.97 -8.98
N THR A 34 24.35 -8.94 -7.68
CA THR A 34 23.96 -7.79 -6.87
C THR A 34 24.90 -6.62 -7.14
N LEU A 35 24.39 -5.39 -7.03
CA LEU A 35 25.21 -4.20 -7.13
C LEU A 35 25.97 -3.97 -5.81
N THR A 36 27.20 -3.48 -5.89
CA THR A 36 28.08 -3.36 -4.73
C THR A 36 27.56 -2.37 -3.69
N ASP A 37 26.92 -1.30 -4.15
CA ASP A 37 26.45 -0.20 -3.29
C ASP A 37 24.97 -0.28 -2.92
N THR A 38 24.24 -1.30 -3.44
CA THR A 38 22.79 -1.48 -3.26
C THR A 38 22.47 -2.98 -3.19
N ALA A 39 22.53 -3.54 -1.98
CA ALA A 39 22.43 -4.99 -1.75
C ALA A 39 21.09 -5.61 -2.21
N ASP A 40 20.05 -4.80 -2.34
CA ASP A 40 18.70 -5.14 -2.77
C ASP A 40 18.45 -4.92 -4.27
N VAL A 41 19.47 -4.49 -5.02
CA VAL A 41 19.41 -4.32 -6.47
C VAL A 41 20.32 -5.33 -7.17
N CYS A 42 19.78 -6.05 -8.14
CA CYS A 42 20.57 -6.96 -8.97
C CYS A 42 20.54 -6.55 -10.45
N ARG A 43 21.62 -6.88 -11.14
CA ARG A 43 21.76 -6.70 -12.58
C ARG A 43 21.70 -8.05 -13.28
N ILE A 44 20.77 -8.18 -14.23
CA ILE A 44 20.67 -9.33 -15.13
C ILE A 44 21.34 -8.94 -16.46
N VAL A 45 22.24 -9.78 -16.97
CA VAL A 45 22.90 -9.56 -18.26
C VAL A 45 22.16 -10.37 -19.33
N LEU A 46 21.48 -9.67 -20.23
CA LEU A 46 20.78 -10.31 -21.34
C LEU A 46 21.77 -10.88 -22.36
N ASN A 47 21.49 -12.07 -22.90
CA ASN A 47 22.32 -12.70 -23.94
C ASN A 47 22.26 -11.93 -25.28
N LYS A 48 21.20 -11.19 -25.52
CA LYS A 48 21.00 -10.30 -26.67
C LYS A 48 20.32 -9.01 -26.19
N PRO A 49 20.60 -7.87 -26.80
CA PRO A 49 19.85 -6.64 -26.53
C PRO A 49 18.38 -6.84 -26.79
N LEU A 50 17.54 -6.20 -25.97
CA LEU A 50 16.10 -6.10 -26.19
C LEU A 50 15.85 -4.85 -27.05
N ASN A 51 15.31 -5.03 -28.25
CA ASN A 51 15.00 -3.90 -29.14
C ASN A 51 13.65 -3.28 -28.78
N PRO A 52 13.40 -2.03 -29.19
CA PRO A 52 12.10 -1.42 -29.05
C PRO A 52 10.99 -2.28 -29.70
N GLY A 53 9.94 -2.53 -28.96
CA GLY A 53 8.82 -3.39 -29.38
C GLY A 53 8.99 -4.88 -29.13
N ASP A 54 10.20 -5.35 -28.77
CA ASP A 54 10.44 -6.73 -28.37
C ASP A 54 9.96 -6.99 -26.93
N SER A 55 9.70 -8.27 -26.63
CA SER A 55 9.39 -8.75 -25.28
C SER A 55 10.27 -9.94 -24.90
N ILE A 56 10.54 -10.09 -23.62
CA ILE A 56 11.25 -11.23 -23.03
C ILE A 56 10.47 -11.79 -21.86
N ASN A 57 10.64 -13.07 -21.63
CA ASN A 57 10.12 -13.73 -20.44
C ASN A 57 11.27 -13.91 -19.44
N ILE A 58 11.14 -13.31 -18.25
CA ILE A 58 12.08 -13.48 -17.14
C ILE A 58 11.39 -14.30 -16.06
N THR A 59 12.02 -15.40 -15.64
CA THR A 59 11.53 -16.24 -14.56
C THR A 59 12.60 -16.45 -13.52
N THR A 60 12.20 -16.51 -12.25
CA THR A 60 13.07 -16.91 -11.15
C THR A 60 12.23 -17.55 -10.04
N PRO A 61 12.67 -18.64 -9.40
CA PRO A 61 12.22 -18.94 -8.06
C PRO A 61 12.77 -17.88 -7.11
N PHE A 62 12.12 -17.69 -5.98
CA PHE A 62 12.68 -16.90 -4.88
C PHE A 62 12.02 -17.33 -3.58
N HIS A 63 12.74 -17.13 -2.49
CA HIS A 63 12.27 -17.33 -1.13
C HIS A 63 12.45 -16.04 -0.35
N VAL A 64 11.43 -15.60 0.36
CA VAL A 64 11.47 -14.41 1.24
C VAL A 64 11.27 -14.85 2.67
N LYS A 65 12.29 -14.64 3.50
CA LYS A 65 12.13 -14.66 4.94
C LYS A 65 11.45 -13.35 5.34
N ILE A 66 10.21 -13.43 5.80
CA ILE A 66 9.43 -12.25 6.19
C ILE A 66 9.99 -11.68 7.50
N PRO A 67 10.39 -10.39 7.54
CA PRO A 67 10.92 -9.74 8.74
C PRO A 67 9.83 -9.48 9.78
N SER A 68 10.26 -9.05 10.97
CA SER A 68 9.34 -8.42 11.92
C SER A 68 8.78 -7.12 11.34
N ALA A 69 7.47 -6.93 11.45
CA ALA A 69 6.80 -5.70 11.02
C ALA A 69 7.22 -4.44 11.83
N ALA A 70 8.00 -4.62 12.90
CA ALA A 70 8.62 -3.50 13.61
C ALA A 70 9.77 -2.86 12.83
N LEU A 71 10.33 -3.57 11.82
CA LEU A 71 11.49 -3.12 11.05
C LEU A 71 11.13 -2.66 9.63
N SER A 72 10.07 -3.19 9.05
CA SER A 72 9.72 -2.95 7.65
C SER A 72 8.22 -3.05 7.43
N ARG A 73 7.72 -2.40 6.38
CA ARG A 73 6.34 -2.56 5.87
C ARG A 73 6.09 -3.99 5.38
N LEU A 74 7.05 -4.61 4.71
CA LEU A 74 7.06 -6.07 4.55
C LEU A 74 7.31 -6.67 5.91
N GLY A 75 6.36 -7.45 6.45
CA GLY A 75 6.58 -7.97 7.79
C GLY A 75 5.46 -8.84 8.33
N HIS A 76 5.66 -9.32 9.54
CA HIS A 76 4.62 -9.99 10.29
C HIS A 76 4.60 -9.52 11.76
N THR A 77 3.41 -9.61 12.36
CA THR A 77 3.21 -9.45 13.81
C THR A 77 2.49 -10.69 14.32
N GLY A 78 3.23 -11.60 14.95
CA GLY A 78 2.70 -12.91 15.26
C GLY A 78 2.29 -13.66 13.99
N GLN A 79 0.99 -13.93 13.85
CA GLN A 79 0.41 -14.60 12.67
C GLN A 79 -0.42 -13.66 11.78
N ALA A 80 -0.23 -12.37 11.89
CA ALA A 80 -0.68 -11.38 10.91
C ALA A 80 0.46 -11.09 9.93
N TYR A 81 0.17 -11.09 8.66
CA TYR A 81 1.15 -10.93 7.58
C TYR A 81 0.83 -9.73 6.72
N PHE A 82 1.85 -8.90 6.47
CA PHE A 82 1.83 -7.70 5.65
C PHE A 82 2.85 -7.89 4.53
N ILE A 83 2.38 -8.30 3.37
CA ILE A 83 3.27 -8.75 2.29
C ILE A 83 3.28 -7.68 1.19
N THR A 84 4.28 -6.82 1.31
CA THR A 84 4.51 -5.63 0.47
C THR A 84 5.93 -5.67 -0.06
N GLN A 85 6.19 -5.15 -1.26
CA GLN A 85 7.51 -5.18 -1.90
C GLN A 85 8.21 -6.55 -1.79
N TRP A 86 7.47 -7.63 -2.01
CA TRP A 86 7.85 -8.99 -1.66
C TRP A 86 8.46 -9.80 -2.81
N PHE A 87 8.42 -9.28 -4.02
CA PHE A 87 8.87 -9.97 -5.22
C PHE A 87 9.92 -9.14 -5.98
N PRO A 88 10.86 -9.80 -6.70
CA PRO A 88 11.77 -9.09 -7.60
C PRO A 88 10.99 -8.40 -8.71
N LYS A 89 11.15 -7.09 -8.87
CA LYS A 89 10.52 -6.32 -9.94
C LYS A 89 11.56 -5.58 -10.79
N PRO A 90 11.31 -5.36 -12.09
CA PRO A 90 12.23 -4.57 -12.92
C PRO A 90 12.25 -3.11 -12.45
N ALA A 91 13.43 -2.51 -12.47
CA ALA A 91 13.55 -1.07 -12.34
C ALA A 91 12.97 -0.38 -13.58
N VAL A 92 12.47 0.85 -13.40
CA VAL A 92 11.97 1.66 -14.52
C VAL A 92 13.14 2.11 -15.39
N PHE A 93 12.98 2.05 -16.70
CA PHE A 93 13.91 2.61 -17.69
C PHE A 93 13.22 3.75 -18.43
N ASP A 94 13.68 4.98 -18.21
CA ASP A 94 13.15 6.18 -18.83
C ASP A 94 14.24 6.93 -19.65
N GLU A 95 13.98 8.18 -20.03
CA GLU A 95 14.91 9.02 -20.80
C GLU A 95 16.23 9.30 -20.07
N ASN A 96 16.27 9.12 -18.73
CA ASN A 96 17.47 9.27 -17.90
C ASN A 96 18.19 7.93 -17.68
N GLY A 97 17.67 6.83 -18.21
CA GLY A 97 18.20 5.48 -18.06
C GLY A 97 17.48 4.69 -16.96
N TRP A 98 18.21 3.76 -16.32
CA TRP A 98 17.67 2.91 -15.29
C TRP A 98 17.47 3.67 -13.98
N ASN A 99 16.22 3.71 -13.50
CA ASN A 99 15.84 4.24 -12.19
C ASN A 99 15.86 3.09 -11.16
N TYR A 100 16.99 2.85 -10.54
CA TYR A 100 17.11 1.86 -9.47
C TYR A 100 17.48 2.54 -8.16
N PHE A 101 16.67 2.27 -7.13
CA PHE A 101 16.85 2.82 -5.78
C PHE A 101 16.89 1.68 -4.78
N PRO A 102 17.80 1.72 -3.79
CA PRO A 102 17.75 0.78 -2.69
C PRO A 102 16.49 1.02 -1.85
N TYR A 103 16.12 0.03 -1.06
CA TYR A 103 15.10 0.20 -0.04
C TYR A 103 15.57 1.23 0.98
N LEU A 104 14.83 2.32 1.12
CA LEU A 104 15.08 3.41 2.06
C LEU A 104 13.92 3.49 3.05
N ASP A 105 14.16 4.06 4.25
CA ASP A 105 13.09 4.26 5.22
C ASP A 105 12.22 5.50 4.91
N GLN A 106 12.54 6.22 3.85
CA GLN A 106 11.78 7.37 3.34
C GLN A 106 11.81 7.43 1.81
N GLY A 107 10.69 7.87 1.22
CA GLY A 107 10.46 7.89 -0.21
C GLY A 107 9.81 6.60 -0.72
N GLU A 108 8.90 6.74 -1.65
CA GLU A 108 8.17 5.61 -2.20
C GLU A 108 8.82 5.08 -3.48
N TYR A 109 8.30 3.99 -4.00
CA TYR A 109 8.87 3.30 -5.13
C TYR A 109 8.38 3.88 -6.44
N TYR A 110 9.29 3.94 -7.41
CA TYR A 110 8.97 4.17 -8.79
C TYR A 110 8.91 2.85 -9.54
N SER A 111 7.79 2.54 -10.16
CA SER A 111 7.54 1.26 -10.84
C SER A 111 6.68 1.46 -12.08
N GLU A 112 6.93 0.64 -13.12
CA GLU A 112 6.11 0.62 -14.32
C GLU A 112 4.76 -0.04 -14.08
N PHE A 113 3.76 0.40 -14.86
CA PHE A 113 2.46 -0.25 -14.90
C PHE A 113 2.54 -1.62 -15.55
N GLY A 114 1.81 -2.56 -14.97
CA GLY A 114 1.71 -3.91 -15.49
C GLY A 114 0.37 -4.57 -15.20
N THR A 115 0.27 -5.82 -15.63
CA THR A 115 -0.76 -6.75 -15.22
C THR A 115 -0.20 -7.68 -14.19
N PHE A 116 -0.83 -7.74 -13.03
CA PHE A 116 -0.52 -8.70 -12.00
C PHE A 116 -1.53 -9.83 -12.01
N ASP A 117 -1.03 -11.05 -12.03
CA ASP A 117 -1.81 -12.30 -12.04
C ASP A 117 -1.21 -13.20 -10.97
N VAL A 118 -1.83 -13.24 -9.78
CA VAL A 118 -1.21 -13.72 -8.55
C VAL A 118 -2.07 -14.77 -7.86
N TYR A 119 -1.47 -15.93 -7.57
CA TYR A 119 -2.09 -17.01 -6.83
C TYR A 119 -1.47 -17.08 -5.43
N ILE A 120 -2.30 -16.94 -4.39
CA ILE A 120 -1.86 -16.92 -2.99
C ILE A 120 -2.40 -18.15 -2.30
N THR A 121 -1.50 -19.01 -1.84
CA THR A 121 -1.86 -20.23 -1.09
C THR A 121 -1.53 -20.07 0.38
N LEU A 122 -2.53 -20.22 1.26
CA LEU A 122 -2.40 -20.06 2.70
C LEU A 122 -3.41 -20.96 3.43
N PRO A 123 -3.28 -21.17 4.77
CA PRO A 123 -4.28 -21.92 5.52
C PRO A 123 -5.68 -21.33 5.33
N GLU A 124 -6.69 -22.20 5.15
CA GLU A 124 -8.04 -21.78 4.72
C GLU A 124 -8.74 -20.80 5.66
N ASN A 125 -8.36 -20.77 6.95
CA ASN A 125 -8.96 -19.88 7.95
C ASN A 125 -8.37 -18.47 8.01
N TYR A 126 -7.41 -18.13 7.14
CA TYR A 126 -6.96 -16.76 6.97
C TYR A 126 -7.97 -15.95 6.15
N LEU A 127 -8.28 -14.76 6.63
CA LEU A 127 -8.87 -13.70 5.82
C LEU A 127 -7.75 -13.06 5.01
N LEU A 128 -8.00 -12.81 3.74
CA LEU A 128 -7.02 -12.33 2.77
C LEU A 128 -7.59 -11.12 2.03
N SER A 129 -6.80 -10.06 1.95
CA SER A 129 -7.07 -8.90 1.11
C SER A 129 -5.83 -8.56 0.30
N ALA A 130 -6.00 -8.20 -0.97
CA ALA A 130 -4.88 -7.95 -1.88
C ALA A 130 -5.22 -6.88 -2.93
N THR A 131 -4.19 -6.36 -3.59
CA THR A 131 -4.32 -5.59 -4.83
C THR A 131 -5.11 -6.39 -5.86
N GLY A 132 -6.06 -5.74 -6.54
CA GLY A 132 -6.84 -6.35 -7.60
C GLY A 132 -8.08 -7.09 -7.11
N LYS A 133 -8.74 -7.73 -8.06
CA LYS A 133 -9.98 -8.48 -7.83
C LYS A 133 -9.73 -9.98 -7.82
N MET A 134 -10.49 -10.68 -7.01
CA MET A 134 -10.54 -12.14 -7.03
C MET A 134 -11.17 -12.65 -8.33
N VAL A 135 -10.56 -13.64 -8.96
CA VAL A 135 -10.99 -14.22 -10.23
C VAL A 135 -11.61 -15.59 -9.97
N ASN A 136 -12.90 -15.73 -10.26
CA ASN A 136 -13.67 -16.99 -10.09
C ASN A 136 -13.66 -17.54 -8.64
N GLU A 137 -13.63 -16.66 -7.65
CA GLU A 137 -13.52 -17.01 -6.22
C GLU A 137 -14.85 -16.80 -5.47
N GLU A 138 -15.94 -17.39 -5.99
CA GLU A 138 -17.29 -17.23 -5.41
C GLU A 138 -17.38 -17.73 -3.97
N LYS A 139 -16.66 -18.82 -3.65
CA LYS A 139 -16.61 -19.37 -2.27
C LYS A 139 -15.99 -18.37 -1.31
N GLU A 140 -14.88 -17.75 -1.68
CA GLU A 140 -14.20 -16.76 -0.85
C GLU A 140 -15.03 -15.48 -0.70
N ASN A 141 -15.61 -14.99 -1.79
CA ASN A 141 -16.54 -13.84 -1.77
C ASN A 141 -17.75 -14.09 -0.87
N THR A 142 -18.31 -15.29 -0.90
CA THR A 142 -19.43 -15.71 -0.04
C THR A 142 -18.98 -15.71 1.43
N TRP A 143 -17.82 -16.26 1.72
CA TRP A 143 -17.26 -16.30 3.07
C TRP A 143 -17.00 -14.89 3.63
N LEU A 144 -16.39 -13.99 2.84
CA LEU A 144 -16.17 -12.59 3.24
C LEU A 144 -17.50 -11.85 3.47
N THR A 145 -18.51 -12.10 2.63
CA THR A 145 -19.85 -11.50 2.81
C THR A 145 -20.55 -12.05 4.06
N MET A 146 -20.36 -13.31 4.39
CA MET A 146 -20.84 -13.89 5.66
C MET A 146 -20.12 -13.24 6.84
N LYS A 147 -18.81 -12.99 6.75
CA LYS A 147 -18.06 -12.29 7.79
C LYS A 147 -18.56 -10.85 8.00
N ASP A 148 -18.87 -10.11 6.92
CA ASP A 148 -19.50 -8.80 7.01
C ASP A 148 -20.84 -8.89 7.78
N SER A 149 -21.69 -9.85 7.43
CA SER A 149 -22.98 -10.05 8.12
C SER A 149 -22.80 -10.33 9.61
N ILE A 150 -21.84 -11.17 9.97
CA ILE A 150 -21.51 -11.48 11.37
C ILE A 150 -21.03 -10.20 12.08
N THR A 151 -20.08 -9.47 11.49
CA THR A 151 -19.51 -8.24 12.07
C THR A 151 -20.63 -7.23 12.40
N ARG A 152 -21.59 -7.05 11.49
CA ARG A 152 -22.73 -6.13 11.69
C ARG A 152 -23.67 -6.52 12.83
N THR A 153 -23.67 -7.78 13.27
CA THR A 153 -24.49 -8.22 14.42
C THR A 153 -23.81 -7.96 15.77
N LEU A 154 -22.51 -7.73 15.79
CA LEU A 154 -21.76 -7.53 17.02
C LEU A 154 -22.11 -6.16 17.64
N LYS A 155 -22.37 -6.17 18.94
CA LYS A 155 -22.64 -4.95 19.73
C LYS A 155 -21.45 -4.52 20.56
N VAL A 156 -20.57 -5.46 20.86
CA VAL A 156 -19.36 -5.26 21.66
C VAL A 156 -18.25 -6.08 21.04
N PHE A 157 -17.10 -5.51 20.94
CA PHE A 157 -15.87 -6.18 20.49
C PHE A 157 -15.01 -6.49 21.71
N PRO A 158 -14.40 -7.68 21.78
CA PRO A 158 -13.45 -8.02 22.84
C PRO A 158 -12.28 -7.03 22.88
N GLU A 159 -11.74 -6.77 24.05
CA GLU A 159 -10.56 -5.89 24.22
C GLU A 159 -9.25 -6.53 23.68
N ASN A 160 -9.25 -7.84 23.48
CA ASN A 160 -8.09 -8.59 23.04
C ASN A 160 -8.41 -9.48 21.84
N ASP A 161 -7.42 -9.65 20.98
CA ASP A 161 -7.45 -10.55 19.84
C ASP A 161 -6.76 -11.87 20.19
N SER A 162 -7.54 -12.94 20.40
CA SER A 162 -6.98 -14.29 20.44
C SER A 162 -6.72 -14.78 19.02
N THR A 163 -5.49 -15.22 18.73
CA THR A 163 -5.15 -15.77 17.42
C THR A 163 -5.50 -17.26 17.37
N PRO A 164 -6.48 -17.69 16.55
CA PRO A 164 -6.79 -19.09 16.40
C PRO A 164 -5.62 -19.87 15.74
N PRO A 165 -5.46 -21.17 16.00
CA PRO A 165 -4.47 -21.96 15.30
C PRO A 165 -4.71 -21.95 13.80
N SER A 166 -3.66 -22.06 13.00
CA SER A 166 -3.80 -22.16 11.54
C SER A 166 -4.43 -23.49 11.15
N SER A 167 -5.34 -23.46 10.18
CA SER A 167 -5.90 -24.70 9.60
C SER A 167 -4.80 -25.53 8.96
N LYS A 168 -4.97 -26.85 9.00
CA LYS A 168 -4.13 -27.79 8.25
C LYS A 168 -4.53 -27.92 6.77
N ILE A 169 -5.72 -27.42 6.43
CA ILE A 169 -6.22 -27.34 5.06
C ILE A 169 -5.79 -26.00 4.49
N PHE A 170 -5.41 -25.99 3.22
CA PHE A 170 -4.99 -24.80 2.50
C PHE A 170 -6.05 -24.42 1.47
N LYS A 171 -6.12 -23.13 1.18
CA LYS A 171 -6.86 -22.57 0.04
C LYS A 171 -5.88 -21.78 -0.83
N THR A 172 -6.17 -21.73 -2.14
CA THR A 172 -5.48 -20.87 -3.09
C THR A 172 -6.47 -19.87 -3.64
N ILE A 173 -6.16 -18.59 -3.56
CA ILE A 173 -6.99 -17.50 -4.08
C ILE A 173 -6.24 -16.85 -5.24
N HIS A 174 -6.95 -16.67 -6.36
CA HIS A 174 -6.44 -16.02 -7.56
C HIS A 174 -6.86 -14.54 -7.59
N PHE A 175 -5.88 -13.64 -7.65
CA PHE A 175 -6.09 -12.20 -7.85
C PHE A 175 -5.53 -11.77 -9.20
N ARG A 176 -6.25 -10.84 -9.85
CA ARG A 176 -5.78 -10.23 -11.09
C ARG A 176 -6.11 -8.74 -11.13
N GLN A 177 -5.15 -7.94 -11.62
CA GLN A 177 -5.36 -6.53 -11.88
C GLN A 177 -4.44 -6.06 -13.01
N ASP A 178 -5.03 -5.33 -13.95
CA ASP A 178 -4.33 -4.63 -15.01
C ASP A 178 -4.07 -3.17 -14.61
N LYS A 179 -3.05 -2.57 -15.19
CA LYS A 179 -2.72 -1.13 -15.04
C LYS A 179 -2.51 -0.70 -13.58
N VAL A 180 -1.74 -1.48 -12.85
CA VAL A 180 -1.22 -1.14 -11.52
C VAL A 180 0.30 -1.32 -11.51
N HIS A 181 0.97 -0.60 -10.64
CA HIS A 181 2.44 -0.54 -10.58
C HIS A 181 3.03 -1.39 -9.44
N ASP A 182 2.20 -1.96 -8.57
CA ASP A 182 2.63 -2.84 -7.49
C ASP A 182 1.51 -3.82 -7.11
N PHE A 183 1.85 -4.82 -6.30
CA PHE A 183 0.91 -5.79 -5.77
C PHE A 183 1.25 -6.10 -4.31
N ALA A 184 0.37 -5.71 -3.41
CA ALA A 184 0.46 -6.01 -1.98
C ALA A 184 -0.68 -6.93 -1.55
N TRP A 185 -0.44 -7.71 -0.49
CA TRP A 185 -1.48 -8.51 0.14
C TRP A 185 -1.27 -8.62 1.65
N PHE A 186 -2.37 -8.77 2.34
CA PHE A 186 -2.43 -8.80 3.80
C PHE A 186 -3.30 -9.96 4.25
N ALA A 187 -2.91 -10.63 5.32
CA ALA A 187 -3.64 -11.79 5.83
C ALA A 187 -3.62 -11.87 7.35
N ASP A 188 -4.81 -12.00 7.94
CA ASP A 188 -4.97 -12.23 9.37
C ASP A 188 -6.20 -13.13 9.63
N LYS A 189 -6.13 -13.97 10.62
CA LYS A 189 -7.23 -14.87 11.01
C LYS A 189 -8.26 -14.22 11.95
N ARG A 190 -7.90 -13.08 12.51
CA ARG A 190 -8.66 -12.39 13.55
C ARG A 190 -9.60 -11.30 13.02
N TRP A 191 -9.41 -10.89 11.78
CA TRP A 191 -10.12 -9.76 11.21
C TRP A 191 -11.64 -9.90 11.26
N HIS A 192 -12.27 -8.81 11.61
CA HIS A 192 -13.62 -8.50 11.22
C HIS A 192 -13.62 -7.95 9.79
N VAL A 193 -14.74 -8.10 9.12
CA VAL A 193 -14.90 -7.64 7.73
C VAL A 193 -16.14 -6.77 7.66
N LEU A 194 -16.04 -5.65 6.97
CA LEU A 194 -17.19 -4.85 6.56
C LEU A 194 -17.12 -4.59 5.06
N LYS A 195 -18.29 -4.58 4.43
CA LYS A 195 -18.46 -4.35 2.99
C LYS A 195 -19.47 -3.25 2.75
N ASP A 196 -19.17 -2.36 1.81
CA ASP A 196 -20.13 -1.40 1.27
C ASP A 196 -19.90 -1.23 -0.24
N SER A 197 -20.62 -0.33 -0.86
CA SER A 197 -20.41 0.00 -2.27
C SER A 197 -21.00 1.36 -2.63
N ILE A 198 -20.47 1.95 -3.68
CA ILE A 198 -20.99 3.16 -4.30
C ILE A 198 -21.19 2.96 -5.78
N ILE A 199 -22.20 3.64 -6.34
CA ILE A 199 -22.41 3.74 -7.79
C ILE A 199 -21.91 5.11 -8.24
N LEU A 200 -20.95 5.14 -9.15
CA LEU A 200 -20.41 6.37 -9.72
C LEU A 200 -21.48 7.07 -10.56
N GLN A 201 -21.64 8.38 -10.38
CA GLN A 201 -22.71 9.14 -11.02
C GLN A 201 -22.53 9.27 -12.53
N GLY A 202 -21.30 9.30 -13.03
CA GLY A 202 -21.01 9.43 -14.47
C GLY A 202 -21.22 8.15 -15.25
N SER A 203 -20.46 7.10 -14.92
CA SER A 203 -20.45 5.82 -15.65
C SER A 203 -21.51 4.84 -15.20
N GLY A 204 -22.09 5.00 -14.00
CA GLY A 204 -22.95 3.98 -13.37
C GLY A 204 -22.17 2.76 -12.84
N ARG A 205 -20.84 2.76 -12.87
CA ARG A 205 -20.04 1.66 -12.32
C ARG A 205 -20.23 1.53 -10.81
N LYS A 206 -20.36 0.29 -10.36
CA LYS A 206 -20.38 -0.03 -8.94
C LYS A 206 -18.97 -0.28 -8.45
N ILE A 207 -18.55 0.47 -7.42
CA ILE A 207 -17.28 0.28 -6.73
C ILE A 207 -17.56 -0.35 -5.36
N THR A 208 -16.89 -1.45 -5.07
CA THR A 208 -17.02 -2.15 -3.77
C THR A 208 -15.95 -1.67 -2.81
N THR A 209 -16.31 -1.41 -1.56
CA THR A 209 -15.37 -1.09 -0.49
C THR A 209 -15.31 -2.21 0.53
N TRP A 210 -14.12 -2.57 0.98
CA TRP A 210 -13.87 -3.58 1.99
C TRP A 210 -13.02 -3.03 3.13
N ALA A 211 -13.42 -3.26 4.37
CA ALA A 211 -12.63 -2.94 5.55
C ALA A 211 -12.32 -4.21 6.33
N PHE A 212 -11.05 -4.37 6.71
CA PHE A 212 -10.54 -5.50 7.48
C PHE A 212 -9.84 -4.96 8.73
N PHE A 213 -10.31 -5.33 9.92
CA PHE A 213 -9.81 -4.75 11.17
C PHE A 213 -9.89 -5.72 12.35
N ASN A 214 -9.08 -5.48 13.37
CA ASN A 214 -9.02 -6.27 14.58
C ASN A 214 -9.94 -5.72 15.68
N ASN A 215 -10.18 -6.51 16.74
CA ASN A 215 -11.02 -6.12 17.88
C ASN A 215 -10.61 -4.79 18.51
N ILE A 216 -9.31 -4.57 18.69
CA ILE A 216 -8.75 -3.39 19.38
C ILE A 216 -9.19 -2.09 18.71
N GLU A 217 -9.22 -2.07 17.38
CA GLU A 217 -9.56 -0.89 16.59
C GLU A 217 -11.03 -0.85 16.16
N ALA A 218 -11.82 -1.90 16.45
CA ALA A 218 -13.14 -2.11 15.90
C ALA A 218 -14.09 -0.91 16.05
N ASN A 219 -14.11 -0.27 17.21
CA ASN A 219 -15.01 0.86 17.46
C ASN A 219 -14.74 2.07 16.55
N TYR A 220 -13.52 2.23 16.05
CA TYR A 220 -13.15 3.27 15.11
C TYR A 220 -13.44 2.85 13.66
N TRP A 221 -13.25 1.56 13.36
CA TRP A 221 -13.33 1.01 12.01
C TRP A 221 -14.74 0.74 11.48
N LEU A 222 -15.76 0.77 12.32
CA LEU A 222 -17.14 0.52 11.90
C LEU A 222 -17.61 1.42 10.75
N LYS A 223 -17.03 2.62 10.61
CA LYS A 223 -17.33 3.56 9.53
C LYS A 223 -16.31 3.53 8.38
N ALA A 224 -15.28 2.70 8.43
CA ALA A 224 -14.24 2.68 7.40
C ALA A 224 -14.78 2.46 5.97
N PRO A 225 -15.78 1.57 5.72
CA PRO A 225 -16.38 1.47 4.39
C PRO A 225 -17.07 2.76 3.92
N GLU A 226 -17.68 3.52 4.86
CA GLU A 226 -18.30 4.83 4.58
C GLU A 226 -17.24 5.86 4.18
N TYR A 227 -16.13 5.93 4.92
CA TYR A 227 -15.03 6.84 4.62
C TYR A 227 -14.40 6.56 3.24
N MET A 228 -14.21 5.29 2.88
CA MET A 228 -13.75 4.91 1.53
C MET A 228 -14.76 5.30 0.46
N ARG A 229 -16.05 5.06 0.68
CA ARG A 229 -17.11 5.44 -0.24
C ARG A 229 -17.13 6.95 -0.45
N ASP A 230 -17.01 7.73 0.60
CA ASP A 230 -17.00 9.19 0.55
C ASP A 230 -15.75 9.70 -0.20
N ALA A 231 -14.58 9.13 0.08
CA ALA A 231 -13.36 9.42 -0.68
C ALA A 231 -13.59 9.18 -2.19
N ILE A 232 -14.10 8.01 -2.57
CA ILE A 232 -14.39 7.69 -3.97
C ILE A 232 -15.36 8.70 -4.56
N GLN A 233 -16.44 9.06 -3.86
CA GLN A 233 -17.44 10.02 -4.34
C GLN A 233 -16.83 11.40 -4.58
N TYR A 234 -16.09 11.94 -3.61
CA TYR A 234 -15.52 13.28 -3.70
C TYR A 234 -14.41 13.37 -4.73
N TYR A 235 -13.45 12.43 -4.72
CA TYR A 235 -12.35 12.44 -5.70
C TYR A 235 -12.86 12.15 -7.11
N SER A 236 -13.84 11.25 -7.27
CA SER A 236 -14.45 11.01 -8.59
C SER A 236 -15.14 12.27 -9.14
N THR A 237 -15.72 13.09 -8.26
CA THR A 237 -16.36 14.35 -8.66
C THR A 237 -15.35 15.45 -8.99
N TRP A 238 -14.24 15.52 -8.25
CA TRP A 238 -13.30 16.65 -8.36
C TRP A 238 -12.16 16.41 -9.34
N VAL A 239 -11.75 15.16 -9.52
CA VAL A 239 -10.55 14.80 -10.28
C VAL A 239 -10.89 13.97 -11.51
N GLY A 240 -11.74 12.96 -11.33
CA GLY A 240 -12.11 12.00 -12.36
C GLY A 240 -12.54 10.69 -11.73
N GLU A 241 -13.33 9.89 -12.42
CA GLU A 241 -13.90 8.66 -11.86
C GLU A 241 -12.82 7.68 -11.37
N TYR A 242 -13.09 7.05 -10.22
CA TYR A 242 -12.24 6.00 -9.66
C TYR A 242 -11.94 4.92 -10.71
N PRO A 243 -10.66 4.59 -10.96
CA PRO A 243 -10.31 3.77 -12.12
C PRO A 243 -10.62 2.29 -11.95
N TYR A 244 -10.73 1.79 -10.72
CA TYR A 244 -10.86 0.38 -10.41
C TYR A 244 -12.29 -0.01 -9.99
N GLU A 245 -12.52 -1.32 -9.71
CA GLU A 245 -13.84 -1.85 -9.33
C GLU A 245 -14.02 -2.01 -7.81
N LEU A 246 -12.92 -1.93 -7.06
CA LEU A 246 -12.94 -2.05 -5.61
C LEU A 246 -11.80 -1.25 -4.96
N VAL A 247 -11.95 -1.01 -3.66
CA VAL A 247 -10.89 -0.56 -2.78
C VAL A 247 -11.04 -1.24 -1.42
N SER A 248 -9.91 -1.57 -0.80
CA SER A 248 -9.85 -2.15 0.54
C SER A 248 -9.04 -1.27 1.47
N ALA A 249 -9.42 -1.23 2.74
CA ALA A 249 -8.61 -0.72 3.83
C ALA A 249 -8.35 -1.84 4.84
N VAL A 250 -7.09 -2.00 5.25
CA VAL A 250 -6.67 -3.01 6.22
C VAL A 250 -6.03 -2.37 7.44
N ASP A 251 -6.49 -2.76 8.62
CA ASP A 251 -5.86 -2.43 9.89
C ASP A 251 -4.57 -3.24 10.03
N VAL A 252 -3.44 -2.56 10.04
CA VAL A 252 -2.12 -3.15 10.24
C VAL A 252 -1.53 -2.81 11.61
N GLY A 253 -2.35 -2.23 12.48
CA GLY A 253 -1.99 -1.93 13.85
C GLY A 253 -0.80 -0.97 13.94
N LYS A 254 0.11 -1.26 14.87
CA LYS A 254 1.32 -0.45 15.09
C LYS A 254 2.47 -0.75 14.12
N ALA A 255 2.27 -1.67 13.17
CA ALA A 255 3.30 -2.07 12.22
C ALA A 255 3.65 -0.93 11.25
N PHE A 256 2.63 -0.16 10.84
CA PHE A 256 2.81 1.03 9.99
C PHE A 256 2.62 2.28 10.85
N GLY A 257 3.43 3.29 10.60
CA GLY A 257 3.37 4.54 11.37
C GLY A 257 2.10 5.34 11.12
N ASN A 258 1.74 5.51 9.85
CA ASN A 258 0.56 6.26 9.38
C ASN A 258 -0.32 5.38 8.49
N GLY A 259 -0.19 5.52 7.19
CA GLY A 259 -0.84 4.71 6.18
C GLY A 259 0.12 4.33 5.08
N MET A 260 -0.36 3.57 4.09
CA MET A 260 0.35 3.26 2.86
C MET A 260 -0.62 2.88 1.74
N GLU A 261 -0.39 3.47 0.59
CA GLU A 261 -1.25 3.55 -0.58
C GLU A 261 -1.01 2.44 -1.61
N TYR A 262 -0.89 1.20 -1.23
CA TYR A 262 -0.80 0.14 -2.26
C TYR A 262 -2.01 0.17 -3.20
N PRO A 263 -1.83 -0.15 -4.50
CA PRO A 263 -2.92 -0.06 -5.46
C PRO A 263 -4.16 -0.83 -5.01
N MET A 264 -5.30 -0.14 -4.91
CA MET A 264 -6.60 -0.69 -4.52
C MET A 264 -6.69 -1.25 -3.09
N ILE A 265 -5.61 -1.23 -2.32
CA ILE A 265 -5.58 -1.69 -0.93
C ILE A 265 -4.70 -0.78 -0.10
N THR A 266 -5.29 -0.12 0.86
CA THR A 266 -4.57 0.78 1.74
C THR A 266 -4.35 0.17 3.11
N ALA A 267 -3.11 0.23 3.60
CA ALA A 267 -2.72 -0.21 4.93
C ALA A 267 -2.82 0.96 5.90
N ILE A 268 -3.57 0.80 6.98
CA ILE A 268 -3.86 1.88 7.95
C ILE A 268 -3.34 1.49 9.32
N GLY A 269 -2.51 2.36 9.90
CA GLY A 269 -2.05 2.21 11.27
C GLY A 269 -3.12 2.50 12.33
N ASN A 270 -2.75 2.42 13.60
CA ASN A 270 -3.68 2.66 14.71
C ASN A 270 -3.97 4.15 14.91
N TYR A 271 -5.24 4.50 14.94
CA TYR A 271 -5.72 5.85 15.21
C TYR A 271 -6.84 5.83 16.25
N ASN A 272 -6.57 6.36 17.43
CA ASN A 272 -7.54 6.46 18.54
C ASN A 272 -8.44 7.70 18.39
N ASP A 273 -8.75 8.10 17.16
CA ASP A 273 -9.56 9.28 16.85
C ASP A 273 -10.27 9.07 15.52
N LEU A 274 -11.59 9.23 15.52
CA LEU A 274 -12.43 8.97 14.34
C LEU A 274 -12.10 9.90 13.17
N LEU A 275 -11.85 11.18 13.44
CA LEU A 275 -11.53 12.15 12.39
C LEU A 275 -10.16 11.87 11.77
N ARG A 276 -9.20 11.44 12.59
CA ARG A 276 -7.89 11.03 12.07
C ARG A 276 -7.97 9.77 11.24
N LEU A 277 -8.72 8.76 11.69
CA LEU A 277 -8.93 7.54 10.90
C LEU A 277 -9.62 7.84 9.58
N GLU A 278 -10.68 8.65 9.60
CA GLU A 278 -11.35 9.10 8.38
C GLU A 278 -10.38 9.81 7.45
N THR A 279 -9.64 10.79 7.97
CA THR A 279 -8.71 11.60 7.19
C THR A 279 -7.63 10.75 6.52
N ILE A 280 -7.05 9.79 7.26
CA ILE A 280 -6.01 8.94 6.68
C ILE A 280 -6.58 7.95 5.65
N ILE A 281 -7.76 7.36 5.89
CA ILE A 281 -8.41 6.51 4.89
C ILE A 281 -8.68 7.30 3.60
N VAL A 282 -9.16 8.53 3.71
CA VAL A 282 -9.40 9.41 2.55
C VAL A 282 -8.11 9.76 1.83
N HIS A 283 -7.04 10.02 2.57
CA HIS A 283 -5.70 10.28 2.05
C HIS A 283 -5.19 9.09 1.23
N GLU A 284 -5.13 7.93 1.85
CA GLU A 284 -4.60 6.72 1.22
C GLU A 284 -5.44 6.24 0.01
N VAL A 285 -6.77 6.41 0.08
CA VAL A 285 -7.63 6.14 -1.08
C VAL A 285 -7.36 7.13 -2.20
N GLY A 286 -7.07 8.38 -1.89
CA GLY A 286 -6.76 9.45 -2.84
C GLY A 286 -5.54 9.16 -3.71
N HIS A 287 -4.56 8.45 -3.20
CA HIS A 287 -3.37 8.02 -3.94
C HIS A 287 -3.68 7.09 -5.12
N ASN A 288 -4.86 6.47 -5.20
CA ASN A 288 -5.26 5.76 -6.41
C ASN A 288 -5.39 6.68 -7.63
N TRP A 289 -5.54 7.99 -7.44
CA TRP A 289 -5.45 9.02 -8.49
C TRP A 289 -4.05 9.61 -8.60
N PHE A 290 -3.50 10.07 -7.46
CA PHE A 290 -2.23 10.80 -7.40
C PHE A 290 -1.06 9.88 -7.07
N TYR A 291 -0.72 9.01 -7.80
CA TYR A 291 0.27 7.97 -7.93
C TYR A 291 -0.32 6.81 -8.74
N GLY A 292 -1.46 6.26 -8.32
CA GLY A 292 -2.08 5.11 -8.95
C GLY A 292 -2.38 5.28 -10.44
N ILE A 293 -2.91 6.44 -10.87
CA ILE A 293 -3.14 6.77 -12.29
C ILE A 293 -1.91 7.41 -12.93
N LEU A 294 -1.23 8.31 -12.20
CA LEU A 294 -0.15 9.12 -12.78
C LEU A 294 1.14 8.35 -12.97
N GLY A 295 1.45 7.38 -12.10
CA GLY A 295 2.69 6.60 -12.15
C GLY A 295 3.94 7.45 -12.11
N SER A 296 3.90 8.59 -11.40
CA SER A 296 5.01 9.52 -11.32
C SER A 296 6.18 8.94 -10.53
N ASN A 297 7.40 9.40 -10.85
CA ASN A 297 8.58 9.10 -10.05
C ASN A 297 8.51 9.82 -8.71
N GLU A 298 7.86 9.23 -7.73
CA GLU A 298 7.65 9.80 -6.43
C GLU A 298 8.95 10.01 -5.66
N HIS A 299 9.90 9.09 -5.81
CA HIS A 299 11.22 9.23 -5.20
C HIS A 299 11.89 10.56 -5.55
N SER A 300 11.74 11.03 -6.78
CA SER A 300 12.30 12.30 -7.25
C SER A 300 11.32 13.47 -7.17
N HIS A 301 10.02 13.21 -7.24
CA HIS A 301 8.97 14.21 -7.37
C HIS A 301 7.75 13.92 -6.46
N PRO A 302 7.92 13.80 -5.14
CA PRO A 302 6.85 13.41 -4.21
C PRO A 302 5.68 14.40 -4.16
N TRP A 303 5.83 15.63 -4.70
CA TRP A 303 4.78 16.62 -4.70
C TRP A 303 3.57 16.25 -5.59
N MET A 304 3.79 15.45 -6.63
CA MET A 304 2.71 15.01 -7.53
C MET A 304 1.82 13.98 -6.86
N ASP A 305 2.37 13.20 -6.00
CA ASP A 305 1.70 12.20 -5.21
C ASP A 305 1.19 12.81 -3.90
N GLU A 306 2.06 13.05 -2.96
CA GLU A 306 1.74 13.53 -1.61
C GLU A 306 1.17 14.95 -1.59
N GLY A 307 1.76 15.86 -2.37
CA GLY A 307 1.39 17.28 -2.32
C GLY A 307 -0.02 17.54 -2.86
N ILE A 308 -0.34 16.97 -4.02
CA ILE A 308 -1.67 17.12 -4.63
C ILE A 308 -2.71 16.33 -3.83
N ASN A 309 -2.39 15.11 -3.42
CA ASN A 309 -3.29 14.30 -2.62
C ASN A 309 -3.64 15.00 -1.29
N LYS A 310 -2.65 15.57 -0.61
CA LYS A 310 -2.87 16.35 0.63
C LYS A 310 -3.78 17.56 0.43
N PHE A 311 -3.71 18.20 -0.73
CA PHE A 311 -4.64 19.28 -1.07
C PHE A 311 -6.09 18.77 -1.14
N TYR A 312 -6.34 17.64 -1.81
CA TYR A 312 -7.69 17.09 -1.95
C TYR A 312 -8.21 16.45 -0.66
N GLU A 313 -7.38 15.77 0.12
CA GLU A 313 -7.70 15.34 1.50
C GLU A 313 -8.18 16.54 2.33
N THR A 314 -7.41 17.61 2.28
CA THR A 314 -7.70 18.86 2.96
C THR A 314 -9.06 19.44 2.51
N ARG A 315 -9.32 19.47 1.20
CA ARG A 315 -10.59 19.89 0.63
C ARG A 315 -11.76 19.01 1.08
N TYR A 316 -11.54 17.70 1.18
CA TYR A 316 -12.55 16.75 1.68
C TYR A 316 -12.95 17.07 3.11
N VAL A 317 -11.99 17.17 4.03
CA VAL A 317 -12.25 17.47 5.44
C VAL A 317 -13.00 18.81 5.58
N TYR A 318 -12.59 19.84 4.84
CA TYR A 318 -13.27 21.14 4.82
C TYR A 318 -14.72 21.05 4.33
N THR A 319 -14.99 20.21 3.34
CA THR A 319 -16.31 20.08 2.72
C THR A 319 -17.25 19.22 3.57
N ASN A 320 -16.73 18.15 4.16
CA ASN A 320 -17.51 17.14 4.88
C ASN A 320 -17.76 17.52 6.34
N HIS A 321 -16.79 18.21 6.98
CA HIS A 321 -16.90 18.61 8.39
C HIS A 321 -17.26 20.09 8.51
N LYS A 322 -18.51 20.36 8.89
CA LYS A 322 -19.04 21.73 9.07
C LYS A 322 -18.61 22.40 10.38
N ASN A 323 -17.77 21.76 11.17
CA ASN A 323 -17.32 22.25 12.46
C ASN A 323 -16.28 23.39 12.30
N ASP A 324 -16.49 24.51 13.00
CA ASP A 324 -15.66 25.71 12.86
C ASP A 324 -14.20 25.52 13.29
N SER A 325 -13.90 24.64 14.23
CA SER A 325 -12.53 24.34 14.66
C SER A 325 -11.75 23.59 13.57
N ALA A 326 -12.36 22.57 12.94
CA ALA A 326 -11.77 21.86 11.81
C ALA A 326 -11.57 22.80 10.61
N LYS A 327 -12.53 23.70 10.35
CA LYS A 327 -12.40 24.75 9.33
C LYS A 327 -11.28 25.73 9.60
N GLN A 328 -11.07 26.16 10.85
CA GLN A 328 -9.99 27.06 11.21
C GLN A 328 -8.61 26.39 11.08
N GLU A 329 -8.47 25.18 11.55
CA GLU A 329 -7.24 24.40 11.37
C GLU A 329 -6.93 24.20 9.87
N MET A 330 -7.93 23.88 9.09
CA MET A 330 -7.86 23.71 7.65
C MET A 330 -7.47 25.01 6.95
N LYS A 331 -8.13 26.13 7.27
CA LYS A 331 -7.80 27.45 6.73
C LYS A 331 -6.35 27.82 7.05
N SER A 332 -5.88 27.53 8.26
CA SER A 332 -4.49 27.69 8.66
C SER A 332 -3.53 26.83 7.81
N LYS A 333 -3.86 25.55 7.59
CA LYS A 333 -3.08 24.65 6.73
C LYS A 333 -3.06 25.13 5.27
N LEU A 334 -4.21 25.47 4.68
CA LEU A 334 -4.30 26.01 3.32
C LEU A 334 -3.51 27.30 3.16
N MET A 335 -3.60 28.23 4.13
CA MET A 335 -2.80 29.46 4.14
C MET A 335 -1.31 29.15 4.25
N SER A 336 -0.90 28.13 4.99
CA SER A 336 0.49 27.71 5.05
C SER A 336 0.99 27.14 3.72
N TYR A 337 0.16 26.40 2.98
CA TYR A 337 0.47 25.94 1.63
C TYR A 337 0.57 27.09 0.62
N ASP A 338 -0.34 28.08 0.70
CA ASP A 338 -0.29 29.26 -0.15
C ASP A 338 0.97 30.12 0.14
N LEU A 339 1.35 30.25 1.41
CA LEU A 339 2.61 30.89 1.80
C LEU A 339 3.84 30.14 1.29
N ILE A 340 3.81 28.80 1.32
CA ILE A 340 4.87 27.93 0.82
C ILE A 340 4.97 28.05 -0.70
N SER A 341 3.85 28.10 -1.42
CA SER A 341 3.84 28.28 -2.88
C SER A 341 4.39 29.65 -3.31
N LYS A 342 4.11 30.70 -2.54
CA LYS A 342 4.61 32.07 -2.78
C LYS A 342 6.08 32.28 -2.43
N THR A 343 6.68 31.40 -1.60
CA THR A 343 8.05 31.61 -1.07
C THR A 343 9.13 30.76 -1.73
N LYS A 344 9.06 30.39 -3.00
CA LYS A 344 10.11 29.58 -3.70
C LYS A 344 10.53 28.28 -2.98
N THR A 345 9.73 27.75 -2.06
CA THR A 345 10.16 26.81 -1.01
C THR A 345 9.92 25.34 -1.37
N ILE A 346 9.33 25.03 -2.52
CA ILE A 346 9.24 23.63 -3.01
C ILE A 346 10.66 23.07 -3.15
N ASN A 347 11.58 23.83 -3.69
CA ASN A 347 13.01 23.44 -3.77
C ASN A 347 13.71 23.42 -2.40
N HIS A 348 13.26 24.17 -1.42
CA HIS A 348 13.92 24.23 -0.11
C HIS A 348 13.54 23.03 0.77
N ARG A 349 12.28 22.59 0.76
CA ARG A 349 11.88 21.32 1.42
C ARG A 349 12.48 20.11 0.73
N ARG A 350 12.56 20.10 -0.60
CA ARG A 350 13.31 19.11 -1.36
C ARG A 350 14.77 19.06 -0.87
N ASN A 351 15.42 20.21 -0.72
CA ASN A 351 16.80 20.28 -0.23
C ASN A 351 16.92 19.92 1.26
N GLN A 352 15.93 20.19 2.10
CA GLN A 352 15.90 19.72 3.49
C GLN A 352 15.68 18.20 3.56
N TYR A 353 14.78 17.65 2.75
CA TYR A 353 14.52 16.22 2.66
C TYR A 353 15.77 15.48 2.15
N TYR A 354 16.42 16.00 1.09
CA TYR A 354 17.69 15.46 0.59
C TYR A 354 18.90 15.83 1.46
N GLY A 355 18.89 16.94 2.17
CA GLY A 355 19.91 17.31 3.14
C GLY A 355 19.97 16.34 4.34
N TYR A 356 18.82 15.82 4.76
CA TYR A 356 18.73 14.74 5.73
C TYR A 356 19.35 13.44 5.20
N LEU A 357 19.06 13.06 3.97
CA LEU A 357 19.62 11.88 3.32
C LEU A 357 21.12 12.02 3.01
N SER A 358 21.62 13.23 2.66
CA SER A 358 23.04 13.48 2.43
C SER A 358 23.84 13.62 3.72
N GLY A 359 23.22 14.02 4.83
CA GLY A 359 23.82 14.07 6.16
C GLY A 359 24.09 12.68 6.73
N ALA A 360 23.25 11.69 6.42
CA ALA A 360 23.45 10.29 6.81
C ALA A 360 24.61 9.59 6.09
N ARG A 361 25.15 10.18 5.00
CA ARG A 361 26.31 9.65 4.26
C ARG A 361 27.66 10.20 4.70
N ARG A 362 27.72 11.02 5.75
CA ARG A 362 28.97 11.68 6.20
C ARG A 362 29.42 11.29 7.61
N ASN A 363 29.00 10.15 8.13
CA ASN A 363 29.61 9.59 9.36
C ASN A 363 29.79 8.09 9.19
#